data_52501fc34d0c091bc160fb058c2dde40
#
_entry.id   52501fc34d0c091bc160fb058c2dde40
#
_cell.length_a   1.000
_cell.length_b   1.000
_cell.length_c   1.000
_cell.angle_alpha   90.00
_cell.angle_beta   90.00
_cell.angle_gamma   90.00
#
_symmetry.space_group_name_H-M   'P 1'
#
loop_
_entity.id
_entity.type
_entity.pdbx_description
1 polymer ?
#
loop_
_entity_poly.entity_id
_entity_poly.type
_entity_poly.pdbx_seq_one_letter_code
_entity_poly.pdbx_strand_id
1 'polypeptide(L)'
;MEQEIVLDHGTGAQLSRELVEFVIEVLGDVYIGEMEDSATLPVTTSHIAMTTDSFVVDPPFFGNGDIGKIAVCGTVNDLAVVGAQPLYLTLAMILEAGLPIAQLHRALVSVRDTAREANVKIVAGDTKVVGKGEADGIFLNTTGVGVFHDKPKRMTDVRAGDRIIVSGPIGNHTIHLLSVREGLGFESNVLSDCAPLNGMIDELRSEAPLDAVRSMRDVTRGGLSAVLHEYASALDRTLRIEESALPVTHETRMAADMLGIDPLNAANEGCLALFVAPESVEAVLDILHAHPYGRHAVMIGEVTEGHGKAVEMVGADGRVRAIEELRGAELPRLC
;
A
#
# COMPACT_ATOMS: atom_id res chain seq x y z
N MET A 1 -23.24 -9.30 -23.02
CA MET A 1 -23.32 -8.24 -22.01
C MET A 1 -23.33 -6.87 -22.71
N GLU A 2 -24.00 -5.86 -22.15
CA GLU A 2 -24.01 -4.50 -22.66
C GLU A 2 -22.61 -3.89 -22.70
N GLN A 3 -22.40 -2.79 -23.43
CA GLN A 3 -21.08 -2.16 -23.54
C GLN A 3 -20.76 -1.26 -22.33
N GLU A 4 -21.77 -0.86 -21.56
CA GLU A 4 -21.66 0.04 -20.41
C GLU A 4 -22.44 -0.53 -19.21
N ILE A 5 -22.05 -0.13 -18.01
CA ILE A 5 -22.81 -0.40 -16.79
C ILE A 5 -24.11 0.41 -16.82
N VAL A 6 -25.22 -0.25 -16.54
CA VAL A 6 -26.54 0.37 -16.39
C VAL A 6 -27.09 0.13 -14.99
N LEU A 7 -28.04 0.95 -14.54
CA LEU A 7 -28.63 0.83 -13.19
C LEU A 7 -29.19 -0.56 -12.90
N ASP A 8 -29.74 -1.24 -13.91
CA ASP A 8 -30.32 -2.57 -13.77
C ASP A 8 -29.29 -3.66 -13.40
N HIS A 9 -28.01 -3.45 -13.62
CA HIS A 9 -26.95 -4.29 -13.09
C HIS A 9 -26.87 -4.29 -11.55
N GLY A 10 -27.46 -3.29 -10.88
CA GLY A 10 -27.51 -3.17 -9.42
C GLY A 10 -28.80 -3.65 -8.76
N THR A 11 -29.79 -4.14 -9.53
CA THR A 11 -31.15 -4.43 -9.00
C THR A 11 -31.33 -5.79 -8.35
N GLY A 12 -30.33 -6.68 -8.41
CA GLY A 12 -30.45 -8.06 -7.90
C GLY A 12 -31.16 -9.04 -8.84
N ALA A 13 -31.53 -8.60 -10.07
CA ALA A 13 -32.21 -9.42 -11.07
C ALA A 13 -31.20 -10.06 -12.06
N GLN A 14 -31.68 -10.42 -13.28
CA GLN A 14 -30.88 -11.14 -14.27
C GLN A 14 -29.57 -10.42 -14.64
N LEU A 15 -29.63 -9.12 -14.94
CA LEU A 15 -28.44 -8.34 -15.31
C LEU A 15 -27.42 -8.26 -14.16
N SER A 16 -27.86 -8.23 -12.91
CA SER A 16 -26.95 -8.32 -11.75
C SER A 16 -26.22 -9.67 -11.72
N ARG A 17 -26.93 -10.79 -12.00
CA ARG A 17 -26.27 -12.10 -12.05
C ARG A 17 -25.28 -12.19 -13.21
N GLU A 18 -25.64 -11.69 -14.39
CA GLU A 18 -24.73 -11.64 -15.54
C GLU A 18 -23.47 -10.84 -15.25
N LEU A 19 -23.58 -9.71 -14.51
CA LEU A 19 -22.44 -8.94 -14.08
C LEU A 19 -21.56 -9.71 -13.07
N VAL A 20 -22.17 -10.38 -12.09
CA VAL A 20 -21.42 -11.19 -11.10
C VAL A 20 -20.71 -12.36 -11.80
N GLU A 21 -21.38 -13.06 -12.71
CA GLU A 21 -20.77 -14.14 -13.51
C GLU A 21 -19.57 -13.62 -14.32
N PHE A 22 -19.70 -12.46 -14.95
CA PHE A 22 -18.60 -11.80 -15.65
C PHE A 22 -17.43 -11.48 -14.72
N VAL A 23 -17.68 -10.93 -13.52
CA VAL A 23 -16.63 -10.63 -12.52
C VAL A 23 -15.89 -11.91 -12.13
N ILE A 24 -16.63 -13.00 -11.84
CA ILE A 24 -16.05 -14.30 -11.48
C ILE A 24 -15.24 -14.87 -12.65
N GLU A 25 -15.74 -14.79 -13.88
CA GLU A 25 -15.02 -15.26 -15.07
C GLU A 25 -13.67 -14.51 -15.24
N VAL A 26 -13.65 -13.19 -15.07
CA VAL A 26 -12.43 -12.39 -15.20
C VAL A 26 -11.45 -12.67 -14.06
N LEU A 27 -11.91 -12.82 -12.83
CA LEU A 27 -11.08 -13.19 -11.67
C LEU A 27 -10.50 -14.61 -11.82
N GLY A 28 -11.25 -15.52 -12.43
CA GLY A 28 -10.80 -16.88 -12.72
C GLY A 28 -10.35 -17.65 -11.47
N ASP A 29 -9.15 -18.21 -11.49
CA ASP A 29 -8.62 -19.09 -10.44
C ASP A 29 -8.29 -18.37 -9.10
N VAL A 30 -8.31 -17.05 -9.06
CA VAL A 30 -8.14 -16.31 -7.80
C VAL A 30 -9.45 -16.20 -7.02
N TYR A 31 -10.61 -16.37 -7.66
CA TYR A 31 -11.89 -16.43 -6.97
C TYR A 31 -12.21 -17.88 -6.57
N ILE A 32 -12.39 -18.12 -5.27
CA ILE A 32 -12.74 -19.44 -4.71
C ILE A 32 -14.03 -19.41 -3.87
N GLY A 33 -14.76 -18.28 -3.91
CA GLY A 33 -16.02 -18.11 -3.22
C GLY A 33 -17.11 -18.99 -3.82
N GLU A 34 -18.14 -19.27 -3.04
CA GLU A 34 -19.38 -19.89 -3.45
C GLU A 34 -20.44 -18.80 -3.62
N MET A 35 -21.52 -19.08 -4.35
CA MET A 35 -22.66 -18.15 -4.50
C MET A 35 -23.59 -18.25 -3.28
N GLU A 36 -23.01 -17.95 -2.09
CA GLU A 36 -23.68 -17.95 -0.79
C GLU A 36 -23.53 -16.56 -0.16
N ASP A 37 -24.31 -16.29 0.91
CA ASP A 37 -24.28 -14.98 1.60
C ASP A 37 -22.95 -14.68 2.29
N SER A 38 -22.13 -15.70 2.53
CA SER A 38 -20.81 -15.56 3.15
C SER A 38 -19.84 -16.67 2.74
N ALA A 39 -18.54 -16.38 2.80
CA ALA A 39 -17.51 -17.39 2.58
C ALA A 39 -17.20 -18.15 3.89
N THR A 40 -17.12 -19.48 3.82
CA THR A 40 -16.65 -20.33 4.91
C THR A 40 -15.20 -20.70 4.66
N LEU A 41 -14.28 -20.24 5.54
CA LEU A 41 -12.83 -20.32 5.34
C LEU A 41 -12.15 -21.09 6.46
N PRO A 42 -11.24 -22.04 6.15
CA PRO A 42 -10.45 -22.71 7.16
C PRO A 42 -9.39 -21.75 7.72
N VAL A 43 -9.26 -21.72 9.04
CA VAL A 43 -8.15 -21.04 9.75
C VAL A 43 -7.46 -22.03 10.66
N THR A 44 -6.12 -22.03 10.67
CA THR A 44 -5.31 -23.01 11.40
C THR A 44 -4.58 -22.40 12.58
N THR A 45 -4.78 -21.11 12.86
CA THR A 45 -4.08 -20.37 13.91
C THR A 45 -5.05 -19.87 15.00
N SER A 46 -4.52 -19.54 16.18
CA SER A 46 -5.32 -18.97 17.27
C SER A 46 -5.65 -17.50 17.08
N HIS A 47 -4.97 -16.81 16.19
CA HIS A 47 -5.15 -15.38 15.91
C HIS A 47 -5.14 -15.14 14.40
N ILE A 48 -5.99 -14.22 13.95
CA ILE A 48 -6.02 -13.70 12.58
C ILE A 48 -5.75 -12.21 12.60
N ALA A 49 -5.21 -11.68 11.49
CA ALA A 49 -5.25 -10.26 11.16
C ALA A 49 -6.42 -10.00 10.22
N MET A 50 -7.03 -8.83 10.34
CA MET A 50 -8.09 -8.39 9.45
C MET A 50 -7.96 -6.87 9.25
N THR A 51 -8.04 -6.41 8.01
CA THR A 51 -8.07 -4.99 7.64
C THR A 51 -9.09 -4.74 6.54
N THR A 52 -9.43 -3.48 6.30
CA THR A 52 -10.30 -3.07 5.20
C THR A 52 -9.90 -1.69 4.70
N ASP A 53 -9.84 -1.55 3.36
CA ASP A 53 -9.51 -0.32 2.68
C ASP A 53 -10.49 0.00 1.56
N SER A 54 -10.69 1.31 1.35
CA SER A 54 -11.50 1.83 0.25
C SER A 54 -10.62 2.63 -0.70
N PHE A 55 -10.76 2.36 -1.99
CA PHE A 55 -9.93 2.90 -3.05
C PHE A 55 -10.76 3.79 -3.97
N VAL A 56 -10.31 5.03 -4.08
CA VAL A 56 -10.99 6.11 -4.79
C VAL A 56 -10.02 6.91 -5.67
N VAL A 57 -8.92 6.29 -6.06
CA VAL A 57 -7.85 6.92 -6.85
C VAL A 57 -8.36 7.58 -8.11
N ASP A 58 -7.85 8.78 -8.39
CA ASP A 58 -8.17 9.54 -9.59
C ASP A 58 -6.87 10.03 -10.28
N PRO A 59 -6.65 9.69 -11.57
CA PRO A 59 -7.50 8.83 -12.41
C PRO A 59 -7.43 7.35 -12.01
N PRO A 60 -8.49 6.55 -12.27
CA PRO A 60 -8.51 5.14 -11.89
C PRO A 60 -7.48 4.28 -12.66
N PHE A 61 -6.92 4.79 -13.74
CA PHE A 61 -5.86 4.16 -14.54
C PHE A 61 -4.71 5.15 -14.73
N PHE A 62 -3.54 4.82 -14.19
CA PHE A 62 -2.38 5.74 -14.12
C PHE A 62 -1.09 5.11 -14.67
N GLY A 63 -1.13 4.61 -15.89
CA GLY A 63 0.07 4.11 -16.57
C GLY A 63 0.49 2.71 -16.13
N ASN A 64 1.39 2.60 -15.17
CA ASN A 64 1.92 1.32 -14.67
C ASN A 64 1.09 0.70 -13.55
N GLY A 65 -0.05 1.29 -13.23
CA GLY A 65 -1.01 0.78 -12.24
C GLY A 65 -2.42 1.27 -12.50
N ASP A 66 -3.34 0.79 -11.69
CA ASP A 66 -4.74 1.19 -11.69
C ASP A 66 -5.40 0.86 -10.35
N ILE A 67 -6.67 1.26 -10.22
CA ILE A 67 -7.46 1.04 -9.00
C ILE A 67 -7.54 -0.44 -8.59
N GLY A 68 -7.55 -1.38 -9.54
CA GLY A 68 -7.58 -2.82 -9.26
C GLY A 68 -6.26 -3.30 -8.63
N LYS A 69 -5.12 -2.81 -9.12
CA LYS A 69 -3.81 -3.13 -8.55
C LYS A 69 -3.67 -2.55 -7.14
N ILE A 70 -3.97 -1.27 -6.94
CA ILE A 70 -3.89 -0.63 -5.61
C ILE A 70 -4.79 -1.34 -4.61
N ALA A 71 -6.03 -1.72 -5.00
CA ALA A 71 -6.99 -2.36 -4.12
C ALA A 71 -6.49 -3.69 -3.54
N VAL A 72 -5.70 -4.45 -4.29
CA VAL A 72 -5.07 -5.66 -3.76
C VAL A 72 -3.83 -5.32 -2.95
N CYS A 73 -2.95 -4.45 -3.46
CA CYS A 73 -1.69 -4.10 -2.82
C CYS A 73 -1.90 -3.51 -1.42
N GLY A 74 -2.76 -2.48 -1.27
CA GLY A 74 -2.97 -1.80 0.00
C GLY A 74 -3.40 -2.78 1.10
N THR A 75 -4.47 -3.53 0.86
CA THR A 75 -4.99 -4.50 1.85
C THR A 75 -4.01 -5.64 2.14
N VAL A 76 -3.28 -6.13 1.14
CA VAL A 76 -2.25 -7.17 1.33
C VAL A 76 -1.08 -6.62 2.15
N ASN A 77 -0.64 -5.39 1.87
CA ASN A 77 0.47 -4.76 2.57
C ASN A 77 0.12 -4.50 4.04
N ASP A 78 -1.08 -4.02 4.35
CA ASP A 78 -1.58 -3.84 5.72
C ASP A 78 -1.49 -5.12 6.56
N LEU A 79 -1.90 -6.24 5.97
CA LEU A 79 -1.81 -7.54 6.64
C LEU A 79 -0.36 -7.98 6.83
N ALA A 80 0.48 -7.77 5.82
CA ALA A 80 1.85 -8.24 5.83
C ALA A 80 2.74 -7.44 6.81
N VAL A 81 2.56 -6.12 6.93
CA VAL A 81 3.39 -5.28 7.82
C VAL A 81 3.23 -5.61 9.30
N VAL A 82 2.08 -6.15 9.72
CA VAL A 82 1.90 -6.64 11.09
C VAL A 82 2.46 -8.06 11.29
N GLY A 83 3.05 -8.66 10.25
CA GLY A 83 3.65 -10.00 10.28
C GLY A 83 2.64 -11.12 10.01
N ALA A 84 1.44 -10.81 9.52
CA ALA A 84 0.50 -11.82 9.08
C ALA A 84 0.76 -12.21 7.62
N GLN A 85 0.55 -13.49 7.29
CA GLN A 85 0.47 -13.95 5.90
C GLN A 85 -0.93 -13.66 5.36
N PRO A 86 -1.10 -12.80 4.35
CA PRO A 86 -2.38 -12.58 3.70
C PRO A 86 -2.86 -13.86 3.02
N LEU A 87 -4.14 -14.20 3.15
CA LEU A 87 -4.73 -15.39 2.53
C LEU A 87 -5.94 -15.06 1.67
N TYR A 88 -6.87 -14.28 2.21
CA TYR A 88 -8.18 -14.07 1.62
C TYR A 88 -8.51 -12.59 1.54
N LEU A 89 -9.15 -12.20 0.44
CA LEU A 89 -9.72 -10.87 0.25
C LEU A 89 -11.20 -10.98 -0.12
N THR A 90 -11.99 -10.01 0.29
CA THR A 90 -13.27 -9.70 -0.35
C THR A 90 -13.08 -8.57 -1.35
N LEU A 91 -13.96 -8.44 -2.33
CA LEU A 91 -13.96 -7.35 -3.30
C LEU A 91 -15.35 -6.75 -3.40
N ALA A 92 -15.54 -5.55 -2.87
CA ALA A 92 -16.75 -4.78 -3.06
C ALA A 92 -16.51 -3.65 -4.08
N MET A 93 -17.52 -3.38 -4.90
CA MET A 93 -17.45 -2.40 -5.99
C MET A 93 -18.65 -1.45 -5.95
N ILE A 94 -18.40 -0.16 -6.11
CA ILE A 94 -19.43 0.85 -6.40
C ILE A 94 -19.15 1.33 -7.81
N LEU A 95 -20.10 1.09 -8.72
CA LEU A 95 -19.99 1.38 -10.15
C LEU A 95 -21.00 2.48 -10.53
N GLU A 96 -20.55 3.43 -11.30
CA GLU A 96 -21.41 4.47 -11.85
C GLU A 96 -22.06 4.00 -13.16
N ALA A 97 -23.35 4.29 -13.33
CA ALA A 97 -24.04 4.03 -14.59
C ALA A 97 -23.39 4.84 -15.74
N GLY A 98 -23.03 4.15 -16.82
CA GLY A 98 -22.26 4.70 -17.93
C GLY A 98 -20.78 4.32 -17.93
N LEU A 99 -20.29 3.65 -16.87
CA LEU A 99 -18.93 3.09 -16.87
C LEU A 99 -18.81 2.04 -17.99
N PRO A 100 -17.85 2.19 -18.93
CA PRO A 100 -17.61 1.18 -19.95
C PRO A 100 -17.21 -0.17 -19.34
N ILE A 101 -17.84 -1.25 -19.75
CA ILE A 101 -17.50 -2.62 -19.30
C ILE A 101 -16.02 -2.94 -19.56
N ALA A 102 -15.43 -2.41 -20.62
CA ALA A 102 -14.01 -2.58 -20.90
C ALA A 102 -13.10 -2.00 -19.80
N GLN A 103 -13.50 -0.91 -19.14
CA GLN A 103 -12.75 -0.33 -18.02
C GLN A 103 -12.89 -1.20 -16.77
N LEU A 104 -14.11 -1.68 -16.47
CA LEU A 104 -14.33 -2.64 -15.39
C LEU A 104 -13.50 -3.92 -15.63
N HIS A 105 -13.55 -4.48 -16.84
CA HIS A 105 -12.72 -5.64 -17.21
C HIS A 105 -11.24 -5.40 -16.94
N ARG A 106 -10.71 -4.23 -17.36
CA ARG A 106 -9.31 -3.88 -17.13
C ARG A 106 -8.96 -3.85 -15.64
N ALA A 107 -9.78 -3.20 -14.81
CA ALA A 107 -9.57 -3.16 -13.36
C ALA A 107 -9.60 -4.57 -12.73
N LEU A 108 -10.55 -5.42 -13.13
CA LEU A 108 -10.66 -6.81 -12.65
C LEU A 108 -9.48 -7.68 -13.08
N VAL A 109 -8.93 -7.48 -14.29
CA VAL A 109 -7.69 -8.16 -14.72
C VAL A 109 -6.55 -7.77 -13.81
N SER A 110 -6.40 -6.49 -13.45
CA SER A 110 -5.37 -6.04 -12.52
C SER A 110 -5.57 -6.62 -11.11
N VAL A 111 -6.80 -6.67 -10.60
CA VAL A 111 -7.13 -7.37 -9.34
C VAL A 111 -6.66 -8.82 -9.40
N ARG A 112 -7.06 -9.56 -10.45
CA ARG A 112 -6.69 -10.97 -10.64
C ARG A 112 -5.18 -11.17 -10.66
N ASP A 113 -4.47 -10.40 -11.49
CA ASP A 113 -3.05 -10.59 -11.71
C ASP A 113 -2.23 -10.22 -10.47
N THR A 114 -2.62 -9.16 -9.76
CA THR A 114 -2.01 -8.77 -8.48
C THR A 114 -2.34 -9.76 -7.36
N ALA A 115 -3.56 -10.30 -7.31
CA ALA A 115 -3.92 -11.33 -6.35
C ALA A 115 -3.13 -12.64 -6.56
N ARG A 116 -2.84 -12.99 -7.82
CA ARG A 116 -1.92 -14.11 -8.15
C ARG A 116 -0.50 -13.83 -7.67
N GLU A 117 0.03 -12.65 -7.96
CA GLU A 117 1.36 -12.24 -7.50
C GLU A 117 1.47 -12.29 -5.98
N ALA A 118 0.47 -11.73 -5.28
CA ALA A 118 0.39 -11.74 -3.82
C ALA A 118 0.04 -13.12 -3.22
N ASN A 119 -0.30 -14.11 -4.06
CA ASN A 119 -0.77 -15.43 -3.63
C ASN A 119 -1.97 -15.39 -2.68
N VAL A 120 -2.93 -14.49 -2.93
CA VAL A 120 -4.19 -14.37 -2.17
C VAL A 120 -5.38 -14.79 -3.03
N LYS A 121 -6.50 -15.13 -2.37
CA LYS A 121 -7.75 -15.52 -3.02
C LYS A 121 -8.87 -14.53 -2.73
N ILE A 122 -9.68 -14.24 -3.74
CA ILE A 122 -10.93 -13.50 -3.57
C ILE A 122 -12.00 -14.53 -3.18
N VAL A 123 -12.70 -14.28 -2.07
CA VAL A 123 -13.60 -15.28 -1.47
C VAL A 123 -15.05 -14.81 -1.40
N ALA A 124 -15.29 -13.51 -1.48
CA ALA A 124 -16.62 -12.92 -1.50
C ALA A 124 -16.55 -11.54 -2.15
N GLY A 125 -17.70 -10.98 -2.50
CA GLY A 125 -17.76 -9.63 -3.04
C GLY A 125 -19.17 -9.05 -2.97
N ASP A 126 -19.28 -7.76 -3.26
CA ASP A 126 -20.55 -7.06 -3.42
C ASP A 126 -20.45 -6.06 -4.57
N THR A 127 -21.56 -5.78 -5.23
CA THR A 127 -21.62 -4.80 -6.32
C THR A 127 -22.82 -3.89 -6.13
N LYS A 128 -22.55 -2.59 -6.11
CA LYS A 128 -23.60 -1.56 -6.15
C LYS A 128 -23.44 -0.75 -7.42
N VAL A 129 -24.57 -0.40 -8.04
CA VAL A 129 -24.61 0.52 -9.16
C VAL A 129 -25.37 1.76 -8.74
N VAL A 130 -24.77 2.91 -8.97
CA VAL A 130 -25.32 4.24 -8.66
C VAL A 130 -25.59 5.02 -9.94
N GLY A 131 -26.40 6.06 -9.85
CA GLY A 131 -26.74 6.92 -10.99
C GLY A 131 -25.52 7.70 -11.50
N LYS A 132 -25.62 8.21 -12.73
CA LYS A 132 -24.58 9.04 -13.33
C LYS A 132 -24.38 10.33 -12.52
N GLY A 133 -23.12 10.60 -12.13
CA GLY A 133 -22.74 11.74 -11.28
C GLY A 133 -22.86 11.48 -9.77
N GLU A 134 -23.18 10.25 -9.34
CA GLU A 134 -23.26 9.86 -7.94
C GLU A 134 -21.98 9.11 -7.46
N ALA A 135 -21.13 8.71 -8.38
CA ALA A 135 -19.79 8.21 -8.13
C ALA A 135 -18.85 8.78 -9.19
N ASP A 136 -17.61 8.35 -9.21
CA ASP A 136 -16.59 8.78 -10.18
C ASP A 136 -16.09 7.56 -10.98
N GLY A 137 -17.01 6.95 -11.69
CA GLY A 137 -16.83 5.77 -12.47
C GLY A 137 -16.79 4.49 -11.64
N ILE A 138 -15.70 4.26 -10.89
CA ILE A 138 -15.48 3.04 -10.12
C ILE A 138 -14.79 3.34 -8.78
N PHE A 139 -15.36 2.82 -7.70
CA PHE A 139 -14.70 2.72 -6.40
C PHE A 139 -14.62 1.26 -5.98
N LEU A 140 -13.51 0.88 -5.35
CA LEU A 140 -13.30 -0.47 -4.84
C LEU A 140 -13.12 -0.44 -3.32
N ASN A 141 -13.56 -1.50 -2.67
CA ASN A 141 -13.21 -1.78 -1.28
C ASN A 141 -12.76 -3.23 -1.19
N THR A 142 -11.67 -3.46 -0.47
CA THR A 142 -11.22 -4.80 -0.13
C THR A 142 -11.13 -4.96 1.37
N THR A 143 -11.53 -6.13 1.85
CA THR A 143 -11.30 -6.56 3.23
C THR A 143 -10.42 -7.78 3.18
N GLY A 144 -9.34 -7.76 3.95
CA GLY A 144 -8.36 -8.83 3.95
C GLY A 144 -8.34 -9.62 5.26
N VAL A 145 -8.03 -10.92 5.14
CA VAL A 145 -7.78 -11.82 6.28
C VAL A 145 -6.43 -12.48 6.09
N GLY A 146 -5.60 -12.41 7.13
CA GLY A 146 -4.29 -13.05 7.22
C GLY A 146 -4.14 -13.88 8.49
N VAL A 147 -3.14 -14.75 8.49
CA VAL A 147 -2.81 -15.63 9.62
C VAL A 147 -1.39 -15.36 10.12
N PHE A 148 -1.17 -15.55 11.41
CA PHE A 148 0.15 -15.42 12.01
C PHE A 148 0.83 -16.79 12.11
N HIS A 149 2.08 -16.85 11.65
CA HIS A 149 2.99 -17.97 11.92
C HIS A 149 3.87 -17.69 13.14
N ASP A 150 4.14 -16.40 13.37
CA ASP A 150 4.96 -15.90 14.47
C ASP A 150 4.17 -14.86 15.30
N LYS A 151 4.82 -14.27 16.27
CA LYS A 151 4.25 -13.16 17.06
C LYS A 151 3.98 -11.95 16.16
N PRO A 152 2.79 -11.32 16.26
CA PRO A 152 2.51 -10.07 15.56
C PRO A 152 3.58 -9.01 15.81
N LYS A 153 3.98 -8.29 14.77
CA LYS A 153 4.89 -7.13 14.86
C LYS A 153 4.12 -5.91 15.36
N ARG A 154 4.68 -5.21 16.33
CA ARG A 154 4.03 -4.03 16.93
C ARG A 154 5.01 -2.87 17.01
N MET A 155 4.49 -1.63 16.94
CA MET A 155 5.32 -0.44 17.17
C MET A 155 6.06 -0.50 18.52
N THR A 156 5.40 -1.02 19.55
CA THR A 156 5.98 -1.16 20.92
C THR A 156 7.11 -2.17 21.04
N ASP A 157 7.38 -2.96 20.01
CA ASP A 157 8.53 -3.88 19.99
C ASP A 157 9.84 -3.15 19.59
N VAL A 158 9.75 -1.92 19.06
CA VAL A 158 10.87 -1.07 18.66
C VAL A 158 11.57 -0.49 19.89
N ARG A 159 12.90 -0.39 19.81
CA ARG A 159 13.78 0.02 20.93
C ARG A 159 14.66 1.19 20.52
N ALA A 160 15.14 1.93 21.51
CA ALA A 160 16.19 2.88 21.27
C ALA A 160 17.45 2.18 20.71
N GLY A 161 18.09 2.81 19.74
CA GLY A 161 19.20 2.23 18.98
C GLY A 161 18.79 1.45 17.73
N ASP A 162 17.52 1.05 17.57
CA ASP A 162 17.05 0.40 16.35
C ASP A 162 17.22 1.35 15.15
N ARG A 163 17.55 0.78 14.00
CA ARG A 163 17.78 1.49 12.75
C ARG A 163 16.53 1.57 11.93
N ILE A 164 16.38 2.68 11.21
CA ILE A 164 15.24 2.91 10.32
C ILE A 164 15.71 2.67 8.89
N ILE A 165 15.04 1.71 8.22
CA ILE A 165 15.28 1.38 6.82
C ILE A 165 14.01 1.69 6.03
N VAL A 166 14.14 2.24 4.83
CA VAL A 166 13.06 2.30 3.83
C VAL A 166 13.37 1.35 2.68
N SER A 167 12.36 0.63 2.19
CA SER A 167 12.57 -0.42 1.19
C SER A 167 12.82 0.07 -0.23
N GLY A 168 12.53 1.34 -0.50
CA GLY A 168 12.68 1.93 -1.84
C GLY A 168 12.53 3.44 -1.89
N PRO A 169 12.57 4.02 -3.10
CA PRO A 169 12.41 5.46 -3.29
C PRO A 169 11.06 5.97 -2.77
N ILE A 170 11.09 7.15 -2.12
CA ILE A 170 9.89 7.80 -1.59
C ILE A 170 9.35 8.88 -2.54
N GLY A 171 8.03 9.07 -2.52
CA GLY A 171 7.30 10.11 -3.27
C GLY A 171 6.94 9.74 -4.70
N ASN A 172 7.41 8.61 -5.22
CA ASN A 172 7.20 8.24 -6.62
C ASN A 172 5.73 8.07 -6.99
N HIS A 173 4.92 7.42 -6.15
CA HIS A 173 3.50 7.22 -6.43
C HIS A 173 2.77 8.56 -6.58
N THR A 174 2.92 9.43 -5.59
CA THR A 174 2.30 10.76 -5.60
C THR A 174 2.69 11.56 -6.83
N ILE A 175 3.98 11.65 -7.15
CA ILE A 175 4.47 12.41 -8.31
C ILE A 175 3.95 11.82 -9.62
N HIS A 176 3.97 10.48 -9.75
CA HIS A 176 3.42 9.81 -10.93
C HIS A 176 1.96 10.15 -11.13
N LEU A 177 1.15 9.99 -10.08
CA LEU A 177 -0.29 10.20 -10.16
C LEU A 177 -0.64 11.66 -10.48
N LEU A 178 0.03 12.61 -9.84
CA LEU A 178 -0.15 14.04 -10.14
C LEU A 178 0.28 14.37 -11.56
N SER A 179 1.37 13.78 -12.03
CA SER A 179 1.82 13.99 -13.41
C SER A 179 0.76 13.53 -14.42
N VAL A 180 0.16 12.36 -14.21
CA VAL A 180 -0.94 11.86 -15.06
C VAL A 180 -2.15 12.77 -14.96
N ARG A 181 -2.54 13.17 -13.74
CA ARG A 181 -3.73 13.99 -13.46
C ARG A 181 -3.64 15.38 -14.10
N GLU A 182 -2.50 16.02 -13.95
CA GLU A 182 -2.27 17.40 -14.40
C GLU A 182 -1.59 17.49 -15.78
N GLY A 183 -1.25 16.35 -16.39
CA GLY A 183 -0.58 16.30 -17.70
C GLY A 183 0.82 16.92 -17.70
N LEU A 184 1.62 16.67 -16.65
CA LEU A 184 2.93 17.32 -16.46
C LEU A 184 4.07 16.64 -17.21
N GLY A 185 3.87 15.41 -17.71
CA GLY A 185 4.86 14.68 -18.52
C GLY A 185 5.95 13.95 -17.72
N PHE A 186 5.88 13.89 -16.38
CA PHE A 186 6.83 13.17 -15.56
C PHE A 186 6.54 11.67 -15.47
N GLU A 187 5.32 11.24 -15.79
CA GLU A 187 4.83 9.86 -15.65
C GLU A 187 5.62 8.83 -16.46
N SER A 188 6.37 9.27 -17.47
CA SER A 188 7.25 8.38 -18.25
C SER A 188 8.56 8.05 -17.51
N ASN A 189 9.01 8.90 -16.60
CA ASN A 189 10.30 8.81 -15.91
C ASN A 189 10.13 8.46 -14.41
N VAL A 190 9.00 8.85 -13.82
CA VAL A 190 8.65 8.54 -12.42
C VAL A 190 7.45 7.60 -12.47
N LEU A 191 7.67 6.32 -12.24
CA LEU A 191 6.61 5.31 -12.18
C LEU A 191 6.09 5.18 -10.75
N SER A 192 4.78 4.86 -10.61
CA SER A 192 4.23 4.48 -9.31
C SER A 192 4.96 3.24 -8.77
N ASP A 193 5.23 3.24 -7.49
CA ASP A 193 5.83 2.11 -6.78
C ASP A 193 4.81 1.03 -6.36
N CYS A 194 3.52 1.19 -6.69
CA CYS A 194 2.45 0.28 -6.29
C CYS A 194 2.81 -1.19 -6.54
N ALA A 195 2.91 -1.98 -5.45
CA ALA A 195 3.33 -3.37 -5.47
C ALA A 195 2.84 -4.13 -4.24
N PRO A 196 2.56 -5.46 -4.35
CA PRO A 196 2.30 -6.31 -3.19
C PRO A 196 3.63 -6.68 -2.53
N LEU A 197 3.81 -6.29 -1.26
CA LEU A 197 5.08 -6.42 -0.54
C LEU A 197 5.16 -7.67 0.32
N ASN A 198 4.09 -8.46 0.39
CA ASN A 198 4.03 -9.65 1.23
C ASN A 198 5.10 -10.70 0.89
N GLY A 199 5.46 -10.86 -0.40
CA GLY A 199 6.54 -11.77 -0.81
C GLY A 199 7.89 -11.36 -0.22
N MET A 200 8.24 -10.07 -0.30
CA MET A 200 9.46 -9.51 0.30
C MET A 200 9.46 -9.64 1.83
N ILE A 201 8.32 -9.43 2.47
CA ILE A 201 8.17 -9.60 3.93
C ILE A 201 8.30 -11.07 4.34
N ASP A 202 7.79 -12.00 3.54
CA ASP A 202 7.96 -13.44 3.76
C ASP A 202 9.43 -13.89 3.64
N GLU A 203 10.20 -13.34 2.71
CA GLU A 203 11.65 -13.55 2.61
C GLU A 203 12.35 -13.01 3.88
N LEU A 204 12.05 -11.78 4.30
CA LEU A 204 12.57 -11.24 5.56
C LEU A 204 12.23 -12.14 6.77
N ARG A 205 11.01 -12.63 6.86
CA ARG A 205 10.57 -13.51 7.94
C ARG A 205 11.33 -14.83 7.97
N SER A 206 11.63 -15.40 6.79
CA SER A 206 12.27 -16.73 6.67
C SER A 206 13.80 -16.69 6.75
N GLU A 207 14.43 -15.60 6.32
CA GLU A 207 15.89 -15.54 6.12
C GLU A 207 16.59 -14.59 7.11
N ALA A 208 15.90 -13.56 7.63
CA ALA A 208 16.51 -12.65 8.57
C ALA A 208 16.75 -13.31 9.95
N PRO A 209 17.77 -12.86 10.70
CA PRO A 209 17.97 -13.32 12.09
C PRO A 209 16.70 -13.14 12.94
N LEU A 210 16.53 -14.00 13.92
CA LEU A 210 15.40 -13.91 14.84
C LEU A 210 15.34 -12.53 15.49
N ASP A 211 14.15 -11.93 15.49
CA ASP A 211 13.91 -10.58 16.02
C ASP A 211 14.70 -9.44 15.32
N ALA A 212 15.29 -9.69 14.16
CA ALA A 212 16.00 -8.65 13.40
C ALA A 212 15.09 -7.47 13.05
N VAL A 213 13.90 -7.74 12.51
CA VAL A 213 12.89 -6.74 12.20
C VAL A 213 11.92 -6.64 13.38
N ARG A 214 11.96 -5.51 14.10
CA ARG A 214 11.09 -5.24 15.25
C ARG A 214 9.67 -4.90 14.83
N SER A 215 9.54 -4.00 13.87
CA SER A 215 8.26 -3.52 13.35
C SER A 215 8.41 -3.05 11.92
N MET A 216 7.29 -2.99 11.20
CA MET A 216 7.21 -2.48 9.82
C MET A 216 5.94 -1.65 9.67
N ARG A 217 5.95 -0.72 8.73
CA ARG A 217 4.80 0.05 8.30
C ARG A 217 4.91 0.35 6.81
N ASP A 218 3.83 0.29 6.09
CA ASP A 218 3.76 0.80 4.73
C ASP A 218 3.72 2.34 4.74
N VAL A 219 4.39 2.94 3.76
CA VAL A 219 4.59 4.39 3.68
C VAL A 219 3.52 4.96 2.74
N THR A 220 2.27 4.93 3.16
CA THR A 220 1.12 5.38 2.39
C THR A 220 0.74 6.85 2.68
N ARG A 221 -0.51 7.15 2.98
CA ARG A 221 -1.00 8.51 3.24
C ARG A 221 -0.19 9.25 4.31
N GLY A 222 0.18 10.51 4.00
CA GLY A 222 1.05 11.32 4.84
C GLY A 222 2.52 10.97 4.73
N GLY A 223 2.87 9.98 3.89
CA GLY A 223 4.23 9.60 3.55
C GLY A 223 5.06 9.09 4.72
N LEU A 224 6.35 9.11 4.54
CA LEU A 224 7.31 8.70 5.57
C LEU A 224 7.22 9.57 6.84
N SER A 225 6.92 10.85 6.68
CA SER A 225 6.76 11.78 7.81
C SER A 225 5.67 11.30 8.78
N ALA A 226 4.49 10.92 8.28
CA ALA A 226 3.39 10.43 9.11
C ALA A 226 3.80 9.16 9.87
N VAL A 227 4.39 8.19 9.17
CA VAL A 227 4.88 6.95 9.79
C VAL A 227 5.86 7.25 10.93
N LEU A 228 6.85 8.12 10.70
CA LEU A 228 7.84 8.45 11.72
C LEU A 228 7.20 9.13 12.94
N HIS A 229 6.24 10.04 12.74
CA HIS A 229 5.53 10.69 13.85
C HIS A 229 4.65 9.71 14.64
N GLU A 230 3.99 8.76 13.99
CA GLU A 230 3.23 7.70 14.66
C GLU A 230 4.14 6.89 15.58
N TYR A 231 5.33 6.47 15.10
CA TYR A 231 6.30 5.73 15.91
C TYR A 231 6.89 6.60 17.03
N ALA A 232 7.27 7.83 16.73
CA ALA A 232 7.79 8.77 17.74
C ALA A 232 6.79 8.94 18.89
N SER A 233 5.51 9.09 18.55
CA SER A 233 4.42 9.23 19.52
C SER A 233 4.17 7.94 20.31
N ALA A 234 4.10 6.77 19.63
CA ALA A 234 3.83 5.49 20.28
C ALA A 234 4.96 5.05 21.23
N LEU A 235 6.20 5.38 20.89
CA LEU A 235 7.38 4.99 21.65
C LEU A 235 7.79 6.02 22.72
N ASP A 236 7.24 7.24 22.70
CA ASP A 236 7.72 8.39 23.47
C ASP A 236 9.24 8.61 23.26
N ARG A 237 9.66 8.59 21.98
CA ARG A 237 11.06 8.69 21.55
C ARG A 237 11.23 9.73 20.46
N THR A 238 12.46 10.22 20.31
CA THR A 238 12.87 11.02 19.15
C THR A 238 13.43 10.08 18.08
N LEU A 239 12.91 10.18 16.87
CA LEU A 239 13.44 9.50 15.69
C LEU A 239 14.30 10.49 14.91
N ARG A 240 15.49 10.06 14.50
CA ARG A 240 16.43 10.93 13.75
C ARG A 240 16.76 10.30 12.42
N ILE A 241 16.59 11.07 11.34
CA ILE A 241 16.92 10.66 9.98
C ILE A 241 17.98 11.55 9.36
N GLU A 242 18.71 11.03 8.38
CA GLU A 242 19.75 11.75 7.62
C GLU A 242 19.17 12.19 6.27
N GLU A 243 19.16 13.50 5.99
CA GLU A 243 18.63 14.04 4.73
C GLU A 243 19.35 13.47 3.50
N SER A 244 20.67 13.27 3.60
CA SER A 244 21.49 12.71 2.52
C SER A 244 21.25 11.23 2.24
N ALA A 245 20.62 10.51 3.19
CA ALA A 245 20.30 9.09 3.05
C ALA A 245 18.90 8.85 2.50
N LEU A 246 18.07 9.88 2.36
CA LEU A 246 16.71 9.73 1.84
C LEU A 246 16.73 9.32 0.36
N PRO A 247 16.10 8.19 0.00
CA PRO A 247 16.10 7.68 -1.37
C PRO A 247 15.05 8.40 -2.22
N VAL A 248 15.27 9.66 -2.54
CA VAL A 248 14.45 10.43 -3.48
C VAL A 248 15.15 10.46 -4.83
N THR A 249 14.53 9.92 -5.87
CA THR A 249 15.13 9.96 -7.21
C THR A 249 15.28 11.38 -7.71
N HIS A 250 16.21 11.61 -8.62
CA HIS A 250 16.45 12.97 -9.16
C HIS A 250 15.19 13.54 -9.82
N GLU A 251 14.49 12.73 -10.60
CA GLU A 251 13.28 13.10 -11.31
C GLU A 251 12.14 13.42 -10.34
N THR A 252 11.98 12.61 -9.29
CA THR A 252 10.98 12.84 -8.23
C THR A 252 11.28 14.13 -7.48
N ARG A 253 12.55 14.40 -7.17
CA ARG A 253 12.97 15.66 -6.49
C ARG A 253 12.66 16.87 -7.35
N MET A 254 13.03 16.84 -8.64
CA MET A 254 12.74 17.93 -9.56
C MET A 254 11.24 18.21 -9.69
N ALA A 255 10.44 17.16 -9.83
CA ALA A 255 8.99 17.31 -9.93
C ALA A 255 8.37 17.82 -8.61
N ALA A 256 8.82 17.32 -7.48
CA ALA A 256 8.39 17.74 -6.16
C ALA A 256 8.72 19.23 -5.90
N ASP A 257 9.93 19.67 -6.25
CA ASP A 257 10.33 21.09 -6.17
C ASP A 257 9.45 22.00 -7.04
N MET A 258 9.10 21.56 -8.27
CA MET A 258 8.22 22.30 -9.16
C MET A 258 6.80 22.42 -8.63
N LEU A 259 6.32 21.36 -7.96
CA LEU A 259 4.95 21.27 -7.43
C LEU A 259 4.83 21.85 -6.00
N GLY A 260 5.94 22.15 -5.36
CA GLY A 260 5.97 22.60 -3.96
C GLY A 260 5.60 21.49 -2.96
N ILE A 261 5.91 20.22 -3.29
CA ILE A 261 5.61 19.06 -2.48
C ILE A 261 6.88 18.57 -1.77
N ASP A 262 6.78 18.27 -0.48
CA ASP A 262 7.87 17.59 0.23
C ASP A 262 7.75 16.07 0.02
N PRO A 263 8.74 15.37 -0.58
CA PRO A 263 8.72 13.92 -0.75
C PRO A 263 8.53 13.13 0.54
N LEU A 264 8.88 13.68 1.70
CA LEU A 264 8.64 13.05 3.00
C LEU A 264 7.14 12.88 3.32
N ASN A 265 6.31 13.79 2.81
CA ASN A 265 4.86 13.80 3.02
C ASN A 265 4.10 13.09 1.89
N ALA A 266 4.81 12.73 0.82
CA ALA A 266 4.24 12.13 -0.36
C ALA A 266 3.92 10.65 -0.14
N ALA A 267 2.70 10.23 -0.49
CA ALA A 267 2.28 8.84 -0.38
C ALA A 267 3.03 7.93 -1.37
N ASN A 268 3.22 6.69 -0.95
CA ASN A 268 3.72 5.55 -1.72
C ASN A 268 2.69 4.42 -1.64
N GLU A 269 2.77 3.45 -2.54
CA GLU A 269 1.88 2.29 -2.55
C GLU A 269 2.67 0.96 -2.65
N GLY A 270 4.01 1.05 -2.49
CA GLY A 270 4.94 -0.09 -2.56
C GLY A 270 6.25 0.17 -1.80
N CYS A 271 6.21 0.98 -0.74
CA CYS A 271 7.36 1.28 0.10
C CYS A 271 7.07 0.96 1.57
N LEU A 272 8.05 0.35 2.25
CA LEU A 272 8.02 0.04 3.68
C LEU A 272 9.01 0.90 4.46
N ALA A 273 8.62 1.29 5.67
CA ALA A 273 9.53 1.67 6.73
C ALA A 273 9.71 0.49 7.69
N LEU A 274 10.95 0.09 7.94
CA LEU A 274 11.32 -1.02 8.81
C LEU A 274 12.15 -0.51 9.98
N PHE A 275 11.88 -1.03 11.17
CA PHE A 275 12.65 -0.78 12.40
C PHE A 275 13.43 -2.05 12.73
N VAL A 276 14.76 -1.95 12.66
CA VAL A 276 15.68 -3.10 12.61
C VAL A 276 16.71 -3.02 13.72
N ALA A 277 16.97 -4.15 14.38
CA ALA A 277 18.04 -4.27 15.37
C ALA A 277 19.39 -3.86 14.77
N PRO A 278 20.21 -3.05 15.44
CA PRO A 278 21.45 -2.49 14.87
C PRO A 278 22.38 -3.55 14.29
N GLU A 279 22.51 -4.68 14.96
CA GLU A 279 23.36 -5.82 14.59
C GLU A 279 22.87 -6.59 13.36
N SER A 280 21.62 -6.37 12.94
CA SER A 280 20.99 -7.10 11.85
C SER A 280 20.82 -6.27 10.57
N VAL A 281 21.24 -5.02 10.55
CA VAL A 281 21.01 -4.08 9.44
C VAL A 281 21.57 -4.62 8.12
N GLU A 282 22.82 -5.08 8.11
CA GLU A 282 23.46 -5.61 6.89
C GLU A 282 22.69 -6.82 6.35
N ALA A 283 22.36 -7.79 7.19
CA ALA A 283 21.60 -8.97 6.79
C ALA A 283 20.22 -8.64 6.24
N VAL A 284 19.51 -7.69 6.87
CA VAL A 284 18.19 -7.25 6.40
C VAL A 284 18.31 -6.51 5.05
N LEU A 285 19.31 -5.65 4.88
CA LEU A 285 19.54 -4.95 3.61
C LEU A 285 19.91 -5.93 2.48
N ASP A 286 20.73 -6.96 2.76
CA ASP A 286 21.08 -7.96 1.74
C ASP A 286 19.85 -8.72 1.25
N ILE A 287 18.93 -9.12 2.15
CA ILE A 287 17.67 -9.77 1.79
C ILE A 287 16.79 -8.82 0.97
N LEU A 288 16.62 -7.59 1.42
CA LEU A 288 15.83 -6.59 0.69
C LEU A 288 16.40 -6.35 -0.72
N HIS A 289 17.71 -6.19 -0.86
CA HIS A 289 18.36 -5.92 -2.15
C HIS A 289 18.23 -7.08 -3.14
N ALA A 290 18.07 -8.30 -2.67
CA ALA A 290 17.83 -9.47 -3.51
C ALA A 290 16.42 -9.49 -4.11
N HIS A 291 15.45 -8.85 -3.44
CA HIS A 291 14.06 -8.80 -3.89
C HIS A 291 13.80 -7.61 -4.85
N PRO A 292 13.02 -7.80 -5.94
CA PRO A 292 12.74 -6.71 -6.91
C PRO A 292 12.20 -5.42 -6.29
N TYR A 293 11.37 -5.50 -5.26
CA TYR A 293 10.74 -4.34 -4.59
C TYR A 293 11.60 -3.75 -3.47
N GLY A 294 12.69 -4.41 -3.07
CA GLY A 294 13.61 -3.94 -2.04
C GLY A 294 14.99 -3.53 -2.54
N ARG A 295 15.26 -3.65 -3.87
CA ARG A 295 16.61 -3.41 -4.46
C ARG A 295 17.21 -2.05 -4.15
N HIS A 296 16.42 -1.08 -3.78
CA HIS A 296 16.83 0.29 -3.44
C HIS A 296 16.65 0.59 -1.93
N ALA A 297 16.54 -0.44 -1.12
CA ALA A 297 16.44 -0.29 0.32
C ALA A 297 17.67 0.42 0.90
N VAL A 298 17.45 1.31 1.85
CA VAL A 298 18.52 2.07 2.48
C VAL A 298 18.20 2.38 3.93
N MET A 299 19.22 2.37 4.78
CA MET A 299 19.12 2.85 6.15
C MET A 299 19.13 4.39 6.14
N ILE A 300 18.09 4.97 6.72
CA ILE A 300 17.90 6.44 6.73
C ILE A 300 18.11 7.08 8.09
N GLY A 301 18.19 6.31 9.17
CA GLY A 301 18.27 6.89 10.50
C GLY A 301 18.15 5.89 11.64
N GLU A 302 17.78 6.40 12.81
CA GLU A 302 17.73 5.63 14.04
C GLU A 302 16.64 6.12 15.02
N VAL A 303 16.24 5.25 15.93
CA VAL A 303 15.47 5.58 17.13
C VAL A 303 16.42 5.98 18.22
N THR A 304 16.39 7.24 18.67
CA THR A 304 17.34 7.74 19.67
C THR A 304 16.94 7.34 21.09
N GLU A 305 17.89 7.50 22.04
CA GLU A 305 17.61 7.37 23.47
C GLU A 305 16.79 8.54 24.04
N GLY A 306 16.69 9.64 23.28
CA GLY A 306 15.98 10.84 23.69
C GLY A 306 14.47 10.64 23.77
N HIS A 307 13.84 11.14 24.83
CA HIS A 307 12.38 11.27 24.92
C HIS A 307 11.95 12.56 24.21
N GLY A 308 10.69 12.63 23.78
CA GLY A 308 10.17 13.89 23.25
C GLY A 308 9.21 13.78 22.06
N LYS A 309 8.88 12.58 21.60
CA LYS A 309 7.91 12.37 20.49
C LYS A 309 8.18 13.23 19.27
N ALA A 310 9.45 13.40 18.92
CA ALA A 310 9.88 14.27 17.85
C ALA A 310 10.47 13.47 16.68
N VAL A 311 10.35 14.02 15.49
CA VAL A 311 11.09 13.58 14.31
C VAL A 311 12.10 14.67 13.96
N GLU A 312 13.37 14.29 13.90
CA GLU A 312 14.49 15.20 13.59
C GLU A 312 15.15 14.76 12.28
N MET A 313 15.61 15.73 11.51
CA MET A 313 16.43 15.49 10.33
C MET A 313 17.75 16.21 10.43
N VAL A 314 18.84 15.49 10.17
CA VAL A 314 20.19 16.02 10.06
C VAL A 314 20.40 16.42 8.61
N GLY A 315 20.57 17.72 8.37
CA GLY A 315 20.86 18.25 7.03
C GLY A 315 22.30 17.97 6.59
N ALA A 316 22.58 18.17 5.31
CA ALA A 316 23.91 18.01 4.74
C ALA A 316 24.99 18.95 5.39
N ASP A 317 24.55 20.00 6.04
CA ASP A 317 25.41 20.92 6.80
C ASP A 317 25.63 20.49 8.27
N GLY A 318 25.09 19.32 8.66
CA GLY A 318 25.15 18.80 10.02
C GLY A 318 24.16 19.44 10.99
N ARG A 319 23.32 20.37 10.56
CA ARG A 319 22.32 20.98 11.42
C ARG A 319 21.12 20.04 11.58
N VAL A 320 20.63 19.97 12.81
CA VAL A 320 19.42 19.22 13.15
C VAL A 320 18.23 20.16 13.07
N ARG A 321 17.20 19.75 12.34
CA ARG A 321 15.91 20.43 12.28
C ARG A 321 14.77 19.48 12.64
N ALA A 322 13.76 19.99 13.32
CA ALA A 322 12.53 19.22 13.52
C ALA A 322 11.77 19.11 12.20
N ILE A 323 11.14 17.96 12.00
CA ILE A 323 10.14 17.75 10.95
C ILE A 323 8.78 17.95 11.61
N GLU A 324 7.99 18.86 11.06
CA GLU A 324 6.64 19.13 11.55
C GLU A 324 5.67 18.10 10.97
N GLU A 325 4.77 17.59 11.81
CA GLU A 325 3.69 16.72 11.36
C GLU A 325 2.67 17.53 10.54
N LEU A 326 2.27 17.00 9.40
CA LEU A 326 1.24 17.64 8.56
C LEU A 326 -0.10 17.75 9.29
N ARG A 327 -0.72 18.91 9.21
CA ARG A 327 -2.09 19.15 9.65
C ARG A 327 -3.03 19.10 8.45
N GLY A 328 -3.52 17.92 8.12
CA GLY A 328 -4.45 17.68 7.01
C GLY A 328 -3.79 17.06 5.78
N ALA A 329 -4.61 16.70 4.79
CA ALA A 329 -4.14 16.09 3.56
C ALA A 329 -3.72 17.17 2.56
N GLU A 330 -2.49 17.11 2.07
CA GLU A 330 -2.04 18.00 0.99
C GLU A 330 -2.66 17.60 -0.36
N LEU A 331 -2.92 16.30 -0.56
CA LEU A 331 -3.32 15.77 -1.86
C LEU A 331 -4.43 14.74 -1.73
N PRO A 332 -5.63 15.01 -2.29
CA PRO A 332 -6.75 14.07 -2.22
C PRO A 332 -6.63 12.95 -3.27
N ARG A 333 -7.25 11.80 -2.96
CA ARG A 333 -7.51 10.70 -3.90
C ARG A 333 -6.25 10.13 -4.59
N LEU A 334 -5.25 9.80 -3.79
CA LEU A 334 -4.04 9.11 -4.26
C LEU A 334 -4.21 7.59 -4.27
N CYS A 335 -5.12 7.06 -3.44
CA CYS A 335 -5.47 5.64 -3.36
C CYS A 335 -6.98 5.39 -3.41
#